data_63797d1aceeccec06cbc34084d35b290
#
_entry.id   63797d1aceeccec06cbc34084d35b290
#
_cell.length_a   1.000
_cell.length_b   1.000
_cell.length_c   1.000
_cell.angle_alpha   90.00
_cell.angle_beta   90.00
_cell.angle_gamma   90.00
#
_symmetry.space_group_name_H-M   'P 1'
#
loop_
_entity.id
_entity.type
_entity.pdbx_description
1 polymer ?
#
loop_
_entity_poly.entity_id
_entity_poly.type
_entity_poly.pdbx_seq_one_letter_code
_entity_poly.pdbx_strand_id
1 'polypeptide(L)'
;MRVYAVASRDGYRVLPGGLTRVAAEADAEVVSMQRGGASKDTWVLGDRPPSGEQWKAQRSIGVHDLVRRDPYLPSRVVENLFWFGRYCERCDDSARLLRIMLARYVDGDDPQALEAAVDLGERLMLLPDEGELPERLLAALLGDDWSFSLRSNLQRLQWAASQVRGKLSRENWQALVELQREAMELETEEPDFGELLDFLNRLVMSL
;
A
#
# COMPACT_ATOMS: atom_id res chain seq x y z
N MET A 1 -12.64 -16.34 -13.95
CA MET A 1 -11.58 -17.24 -13.44
C MET A 1 -10.27 -16.88 -14.12
N ARG A 2 -9.19 -16.76 -13.38
CA ARG A 2 -7.84 -16.60 -13.96
C ARG A 2 -7.08 -17.91 -13.83
N VAL A 3 -6.35 -18.29 -14.88
CA VAL A 3 -5.47 -19.44 -14.90
C VAL A 3 -4.05 -18.94 -15.06
N TYR A 4 -3.15 -19.48 -14.27
CA TYR A 4 -1.72 -19.13 -14.33
C TYR A 4 -0.97 -20.26 -15.03
N ALA A 5 -0.25 -19.92 -16.09
CA ALA A 5 0.61 -20.81 -16.82
C ALA A 5 2.00 -20.20 -16.96
N VAL A 6 3.02 -21.01 -16.77
CA VAL A 6 4.43 -20.58 -16.90
C VAL A 6 5.07 -21.38 -18.04
N ALA A 7 5.76 -20.69 -18.94
CA ALA A 7 6.53 -21.33 -19.99
C ALA A 7 7.71 -22.12 -19.40
N SER A 8 7.92 -23.32 -19.88
CA SER A 8 9.06 -24.19 -19.56
C SER A 8 9.71 -24.71 -20.83
N ARG A 9 10.84 -25.42 -20.73
CA ARG A 9 11.50 -26.02 -21.89
C ARG A 9 10.64 -27.05 -22.65
N ASP A 10 9.71 -27.67 -21.92
CA ASP A 10 8.84 -28.73 -22.43
C ASP A 10 7.40 -28.28 -22.68
N GLY A 11 7.17 -26.97 -22.76
CA GLY A 11 5.83 -26.38 -22.96
C GLY A 11 5.38 -25.51 -21.80
N TYR A 12 4.06 -25.43 -21.58
CA TYR A 12 3.47 -24.63 -20.50
C TYR A 12 3.12 -25.50 -19.30
N ARG A 13 3.43 -25.00 -18.11
CA ARG A 13 2.97 -25.58 -16.85
C ARG A 13 1.85 -24.73 -16.28
N VAL A 14 0.74 -25.34 -15.98
CA VAL A 14 -0.44 -24.69 -15.39
C VAL A 14 -0.49 -25.00 -13.91
N LEU A 15 -0.80 -23.98 -13.08
CA LEU A 15 -1.03 -24.17 -11.66
C LEU A 15 -2.32 -25.00 -11.45
N PRO A 16 -2.27 -26.20 -10.85
CA PRO A 16 -3.44 -27.05 -10.64
C PRO A 16 -4.18 -26.69 -9.35
N GLY A 17 -4.57 -25.47 -9.21
CA GLY A 17 -5.24 -24.89 -8.07
C GLY A 17 -5.22 -23.39 -8.20
N GLY A 18 -5.64 -22.70 -7.18
CA GLY A 18 -5.64 -21.25 -7.21
C GLY A 18 -6.12 -20.62 -5.93
N LEU A 19 -6.09 -19.31 -5.95
CA LEU A 19 -6.67 -18.48 -4.93
C LEU A 19 -7.87 -17.76 -5.53
N THR A 20 -9.04 -17.99 -4.96
CA THR A 20 -10.27 -17.29 -5.35
C THR A 20 -10.44 -16.07 -4.47
N ARG A 21 -10.63 -14.91 -5.09
CA ARG A 21 -11.03 -13.69 -4.41
C ARG A 21 -12.53 -13.57 -4.43
N VAL A 22 -13.12 -13.30 -3.27
CA VAL A 22 -14.56 -13.13 -3.07
C VAL A 22 -14.79 -11.70 -2.65
N ALA A 23 -15.67 -11.00 -3.36
CA ALA A 23 -16.10 -9.65 -3.00
C ALA A 23 -16.85 -9.67 -1.67
N ALA A 24 -16.80 -8.55 -0.94
CA ALA A 24 -17.62 -8.37 0.27
C ALA A 24 -19.11 -8.27 -0.06
N GLU A 25 -19.42 -7.66 -1.22
CA GLU A 25 -20.79 -7.44 -1.72
C GLU A 25 -21.02 -8.22 -3.02
N ALA A 26 -22.23 -8.69 -3.23
CA ALA A 26 -22.57 -9.55 -4.36
C ALA A 26 -22.55 -8.85 -5.72
N ASP A 27 -22.70 -7.54 -5.74
CA ASP A 27 -22.77 -6.66 -6.92
C ASP A 27 -21.47 -5.87 -7.16
N ALA A 28 -20.39 -6.17 -6.42
CA ALA A 28 -19.12 -5.47 -6.58
C ALA A 28 -18.50 -5.74 -7.95
N GLU A 29 -18.27 -4.72 -8.74
CA GLU A 29 -17.59 -4.80 -10.04
C GLU A 29 -16.11 -5.17 -9.91
N VAL A 30 -15.48 -4.80 -8.79
CA VAL A 30 -14.06 -5.05 -8.52
C VAL A 30 -13.89 -5.83 -7.23
N VAL A 31 -13.26 -7.00 -7.33
CA VAL A 31 -12.92 -7.81 -6.17
C VAL A 31 -11.55 -7.40 -5.66
N SER A 32 -11.51 -6.72 -4.53
CA SER A 32 -10.29 -6.23 -3.89
C SER A 32 -10.29 -6.56 -2.39
N MET A 33 -9.14 -7.00 -1.88
CA MET A 33 -8.94 -7.20 -0.44
C MET A 33 -9.04 -5.89 0.34
N GLN A 34 -8.66 -4.78 -0.27
CA GLN A 34 -8.73 -3.44 0.30
C GLN A 34 -10.17 -2.95 0.51
N ARG A 35 -11.12 -3.51 -0.22
CA ARG A 35 -12.55 -3.21 -0.11
C ARG A 35 -13.33 -4.28 0.65
N GLY A 36 -12.67 -4.93 1.62
CA GLY A 36 -13.31 -5.95 2.45
C GLY A 36 -13.48 -7.33 1.80
N GLY A 37 -12.89 -7.54 0.62
CA GLY A 37 -12.90 -8.85 -0.02
C GLY A 37 -12.16 -9.91 0.79
N ALA A 38 -12.47 -11.18 0.53
CA ALA A 38 -11.82 -12.33 1.14
C ALA A 38 -11.11 -13.20 0.10
N SER A 39 -10.11 -13.95 0.53
CA SER A 39 -9.46 -14.97 -0.29
C SER A 39 -9.84 -16.35 0.21
N LYS A 40 -10.10 -17.27 -0.73
CA LYS A 40 -10.38 -18.68 -0.46
C LYS A 40 -9.51 -19.55 -1.36
N ASP A 41 -9.03 -20.66 -0.82
CA ASP A 41 -8.31 -21.64 -1.61
C ASP A 41 -9.26 -22.29 -2.64
N THR A 42 -8.76 -22.47 -3.85
CA THR A 42 -9.48 -23.13 -4.92
C THR A 42 -8.85 -24.50 -5.16
N TRP A 43 -9.64 -25.53 -4.98
CA TRP A 43 -9.23 -26.90 -5.19
C TRP A 43 -9.79 -27.38 -6.53
N VAL A 44 -8.93 -27.95 -7.35
CA VAL A 44 -9.34 -28.61 -8.59
C VAL A 44 -9.53 -30.08 -8.29
N LEU A 45 -10.77 -30.54 -8.33
CA LEU A 45 -11.10 -31.96 -8.18
C LEU A 45 -10.81 -32.66 -9.49
N GLY A 46 -10.04 -33.73 -9.45
CA GLY A 46 -9.70 -34.55 -10.62
C GLY A 46 -9.61 -36.02 -10.23
N ASP A 47 -9.85 -36.87 -11.19
CA ASP A 47 -9.85 -38.32 -11.02
C ASP A 47 -8.44 -38.91 -10.83
N ARG A 48 -7.41 -38.10 -11.05
CA ARG A 48 -6.01 -38.54 -10.89
C ARG A 48 -5.28 -37.57 -9.93
N PRO A 49 -4.55 -38.14 -8.94
CA PRO A 49 -3.64 -37.30 -8.15
C PRO A 49 -2.61 -36.68 -9.09
N PRO A 50 -2.21 -35.40 -8.87
CA PRO A 50 -1.13 -34.79 -9.62
C PRO A 50 0.12 -35.68 -9.48
N SER A 51 0.73 -36.08 -10.58
CA SER A 51 1.95 -36.91 -10.56
C SER A 51 3.02 -36.13 -9.79
N GLY A 52 3.46 -36.67 -8.64
CA GLY A 52 4.32 -35.99 -7.68
C GLY A 52 5.70 -35.58 -8.21
N GLU A 53 6.07 -35.99 -9.43
CA GLU A 53 7.30 -35.59 -10.09
C GLU A 53 7.27 -34.15 -10.65
N GLN A 54 6.08 -33.61 -10.92
CA GLN A 54 5.94 -32.26 -11.49
C GLN A 54 6.22 -31.13 -10.47
N TRP A 55 6.26 -31.45 -9.17
CA TRP A 55 6.43 -30.48 -8.10
C TRP A 55 7.81 -30.46 -7.46
N LYS A 56 8.71 -31.34 -7.87
CA LYS A 56 10.12 -31.24 -7.51
C LYS A 56 10.80 -30.20 -8.39
N ALA A 57 10.40 -28.92 -8.25
CA ALA A 57 11.30 -27.85 -8.61
C ALA A 57 12.61 -28.10 -7.85
N GLN A 58 13.72 -28.26 -8.57
CA GLN A 58 15.05 -28.29 -7.96
C GLN A 58 15.14 -27.06 -7.06
N ARG A 59 15.18 -27.31 -5.78
CA ARG A 59 15.26 -26.30 -4.75
C ARG A 59 16.64 -25.65 -4.85
N SER A 60 16.75 -24.60 -5.64
CA SER A 60 17.87 -23.69 -5.47
C SER A 60 17.71 -23.05 -4.10
N ILE A 61 18.66 -23.28 -3.19
CA ILE A 61 18.70 -22.62 -1.88
C ILE A 61 18.92 -21.13 -2.18
N GLY A 62 17.84 -20.36 -2.14
CA GLY A 62 17.87 -18.91 -2.24
C GLY A 62 17.89 -18.26 -0.86
N VAL A 63 18.05 -16.96 -0.83
CA VAL A 63 17.99 -16.16 0.41
C VAL A 63 16.69 -16.43 1.19
N HIS A 64 15.61 -16.80 0.50
CA HIS A 64 14.32 -17.17 1.08
C HIS A 64 14.33 -18.49 1.87
N ASP A 65 15.30 -19.37 1.64
CA ASP A 65 15.42 -20.62 2.42
C ASP A 65 16.11 -20.37 3.76
N LEU A 66 16.78 -19.24 3.91
CA LEU A 66 17.38 -18.79 5.18
C LEU A 66 16.34 -18.19 6.13
N VAL A 67 15.22 -17.73 5.61
CA VAL A 67 14.08 -17.28 6.42
C VAL A 67 13.28 -18.51 6.80
N ARG A 68 13.21 -18.85 8.09
CA ARG A 68 12.34 -19.91 8.58
C ARG A 68 10.92 -19.61 8.15
N ARG A 69 10.40 -20.38 7.19
CA ARG A 69 8.98 -20.31 6.84
C ARG A 69 8.19 -20.72 8.07
N ASP A 70 7.40 -19.80 8.59
CA ASP A 70 6.39 -20.13 9.57
C ASP A 70 5.26 -20.90 8.85
N PRO A 71 5.16 -22.25 8.99
CA PRO A 71 4.14 -23.04 8.31
C PRO A 71 2.73 -22.69 8.79
N TYR A 72 2.61 -21.94 9.88
CA TYR A 72 1.35 -21.54 10.49
C TYR A 72 0.93 -20.10 10.14
N LEU A 73 1.66 -19.43 9.24
CA LEU A 73 1.28 -18.08 8.82
C LEU A 73 0.19 -18.19 7.74
N PRO A 74 -1.07 -17.86 8.04
CA PRO A 74 -2.16 -17.92 7.06
C PRO A 74 -1.88 -17.00 5.87
N SER A 75 -2.21 -17.43 4.64
CA SER A 75 -2.01 -16.65 3.41
C SER A 75 -2.62 -15.25 3.50
N ARG A 76 -3.75 -15.12 4.20
CA ARG A 76 -4.39 -13.82 4.46
C ARG A 76 -3.50 -12.88 5.28
N VAL A 77 -2.81 -13.42 6.28
CA VAL A 77 -1.89 -12.61 7.11
C VAL A 77 -0.69 -12.14 6.27
N VAL A 78 -0.14 -13.03 5.43
CA VAL A 78 0.95 -12.67 4.50
C VAL A 78 0.51 -11.57 3.53
N GLU A 79 -0.68 -11.69 2.95
CA GLU A 79 -1.23 -10.69 2.04
C GLU A 79 -1.44 -9.34 2.75
N ASN A 80 -2.00 -9.36 3.96
CA ASN A 80 -2.20 -8.14 4.72
C ASN A 80 -0.88 -7.49 5.18
N LEU A 81 0.14 -8.27 5.52
CA LEU A 81 1.49 -7.77 5.80
C LEU A 81 2.12 -7.13 4.57
N PHE A 82 1.94 -7.73 3.39
CA PHE A 82 2.38 -7.13 2.12
C PHE A 82 1.73 -5.77 1.89
N TRP A 83 0.41 -5.68 2.05
CA TRP A 83 -0.31 -4.42 1.86
C TRP A 83 0.03 -3.39 2.94
N PHE A 84 0.24 -3.83 4.18
CA PHE A 84 0.72 -2.97 5.25
C PHE A 84 2.06 -2.33 4.88
N GLY A 85 3.07 -3.13 4.51
CA GLY A 85 4.37 -2.60 4.06
C GLY A 85 4.23 -1.69 2.83
N ARG A 86 3.38 -2.06 1.86
CA ARG A 86 3.14 -1.27 0.66
C ARG A 86 2.51 0.11 0.97
N TYR A 87 1.63 0.18 1.96
CA TYR A 87 1.06 1.47 2.38
C TYR A 87 2.03 2.27 3.25
N CYS A 88 2.88 1.62 4.06
CA CYS A 88 3.97 2.31 4.75
C CYS A 88 4.89 3.04 3.76
N GLU A 89 5.41 2.32 2.76
CA GLU A 89 6.27 2.92 1.72
C GLU A 89 5.56 4.06 0.99
N ARG A 90 4.30 3.86 0.58
CA ARG A 90 3.55 4.91 -0.12
C ARG A 90 3.34 6.14 0.74
N CYS A 91 3.03 5.99 2.02
CA CYS A 91 2.88 7.12 2.93
C CYS A 91 4.22 7.84 3.14
N ASP A 92 5.32 7.10 3.34
CA ASP A 92 6.65 7.69 3.52
C ASP A 92 7.11 8.46 2.26
N ASP A 93 7.03 7.85 1.08
CA ASP A 93 7.42 8.49 -0.18
C ASP A 93 6.57 9.72 -0.48
N SER A 94 5.23 9.61 -0.30
CA SER A 94 4.32 10.74 -0.49
C SER A 94 4.61 11.88 0.49
N ALA A 95 4.83 11.55 1.77
CA ALA A 95 5.13 12.54 2.78
C ALA A 95 6.46 13.27 2.52
N ARG A 96 7.49 12.54 2.09
CA ARG A 96 8.79 13.14 1.73
C ARG A 96 8.67 14.10 0.56
N LEU A 97 7.95 13.71 -0.49
CA LEU A 97 7.77 14.56 -1.66
C LEU A 97 6.90 15.78 -1.35
N LEU A 98 5.77 15.59 -0.66
CA LEU A 98 4.90 16.69 -0.22
C LEU A 98 5.63 17.68 0.72
N ARG A 99 6.47 17.16 1.61
CA ARG A 99 7.30 17.99 2.47
C ARG A 99 8.26 18.87 1.67
N ILE A 100 8.91 18.32 0.65
CA ILE A 100 9.81 19.08 -0.22
C ILE A 100 9.02 20.17 -0.96
N MET A 101 7.90 19.80 -1.58
CA MET A 101 7.08 20.76 -2.32
C MET A 101 6.57 21.89 -1.41
N LEU A 102 6.04 21.52 -0.24
CA LEU A 102 5.48 22.50 0.70
C LEU A 102 6.55 23.42 1.27
N ALA A 103 7.72 22.87 1.67
CA ALA A 103 8.84 23.69 2.15
C ALA A 103 9.33 24.67 1.07
N ARG A 104 9.52 24.21 -0.17
CA ARG A 104 9.93 25.09 -1.28
C ARG A 104 8.88 26.12 -1.67
N TYR A 105 7.62 25.77 -1.53
CA TYR A 105 6.53 26.71 -1.75
C TYR A 105 6.51 27.82 -0.69
N VAL A 106 6.69 27.46 0.58
CA VAL A 106 6.69 28.43 1.70
C VAL A 106 7.95 29.30 1.69
N ASP A 107 9.13 28.69 1.50
CA ASP A 107 10.41 29.41 1.53
C ASP A 107 10.60 30.31 0.29
N GLY A 108 10.12 29.88 -0.89
CA GLY A 108 10.20 30.63 -2.14
C GLY A 108 11.64 30.84 -2.67
N ASP A 109 12.62 30.12 -2.11
CA ASP A 109 14.04 30.33 -2.35
C ASP A 109 14.57 29.61 -3.60
N ASP A 110 13.89 28.53 -4.06
CA ASP A 110 14.31 27.72 -5.20
C ASP A 110 13.11 27.31 -6.07
N PRO A 111 12.68 28.17 -7.00
CA PRO A 111 11.56 27.88 -7.90
C PRO A 111 11.82 26.68 -8.82
N GLN A 112 13.07 26.40 -9.22
CA GLN A 112 13.41 25.29 -10.10
C GLN A 112 13.27 23.95 -9.37
N ALA A 113 13.70 23.89 -8.11
CA ALA A 113 13.51 22.71 -7.29
C ALA A 113 12.03 22.44 -6.99
N LEU A 114 11.24 23.50 -6.79
CA LEU A 114 9.78 23.37 -6.65
C LEU A 114 9.15 22.82 -7.91
N GLU A 115 9.46 23.37 -9.09
CA GLU A 115 8.93 22.91 -10.37
C GLU A 115 9.27 21.44 -10.61
N ALA A 116 10.52 21.04 -10.38
CA ALA A 116 10.94 19.65 -10.51
C ALA A 116 10.19 18.70 -9.56
N ALA A 117 9.94 19.13 -8.31
CA ALA A 117 9.20 18.35 -7.33
C ALA A 117 7.71 18.22 -7.72
N VAL A 118 7.12 19.29 -8.25
CA VAL A 118 5.73 19.29 -8.74
C VAL A 118 5.59 18.36 -9.95
N ASP A 119 6.49 18.46 -10.96
CA ASP A 119 6.50 17.56 -12.14
C ASP A 119 6.59 16.08 -11.70
N LEU A 120 7.43 15.78 -10.72
CA LEU A 120 7.52 14.43 -10.17
C LEU A 120 6.21 14.02 -9.46
N GLY A 121 5.60 14.92 -8.69
CA GLY A 121 4.32 14.68 -8.00
C GLY A 121 3.17 14.39 -8.97
N GLU A 122 3.11 15.11 -10.08
CA GLU A 122 2.15 14.89 -11.15
C GLU A 122 2.35 13.52 -11.82
N ARG A 123 3.57 13.17 -12.20
CA ARG A 123 3.90 11.88 -12.80
C ARG A 123 3.58 10.70 -11.88
N LEU A 124 3.68 10.88 -10.57
CA LEU A 124 3.31 9.88 -9.58
C LEU A 124 1.83 9.91 -9.21
N MET A 125 1.03 10.76 -9.86
CA MET A 125 -0.40 10.99 -9.55
C MET A 125 -0.63 11.37 -8.07
N LEU A 126 0.34 12.01 -7.44
CA LEU A 126 0.23 12.49 -6.08
C LEU A 126 -0.57 13.78 -6.00
N LEU A 127 -0.39 14.67 -6.99
CA LEU A 127 -1.11 15.92 -7.10
C LEU A 127 -2.33 15.77 -8.04
N PRO A 128 -3.48 16.39 -7.73
CA PRO A 128 -4.57 16.55 -8.68
C PRO A 128 -4.13 17.37 -9.89
N ASP A 129 -4.78 17.14 -11.03
CA ASP A 129 -4.44 17.83 -12.31
C ASP A 129 -4.94 19.27 -12.36
N GLU A 130 -5.99 19.61 -11.61
CA GLU A 130 -6.67 20.91 -11.64
C GLU A 130 -6.45 21.71 -10.35
N GLY A 131 -6.45 23.04 -10.45
CA GLY A 131 -6.33 23.98 -9.35
C GLY A 131 -4.97 24.66 -9.23
N GLU A 132 -4.92 25.71 -8.41
CA GLU A 132 -3.66 26.39 -8.06
C GLU A 132 -2.80 25.50 -7.15
N LEU A 133 -1.48 25.70 -7.19
CA LEU A 133 -0.55 24.82 -6.46
C LEU A 133 -0.87 24.66 -4.97
N PRO A 134 -1.24 25.70 -4.20
CA PRO A 134 -1.62 25.54 -2.79
C PRO A 134 -2.82 24.60 -2.60
N GLU A 135 -3.84 24.76 -3.43
CA GLU A 135 -5.06 23.91 -3.39
C GLU A 135 -4.74 22.45 -3.73
N ARG A 136 -3.89 22.23 -4.75
CA ARG A 136 -3.43 20.91 -5.15
C ARG A 136 -2.60 20.25 -4.05
N LEU A 137 -1.72 21.00 -3.38
CA LEU A 137 -0.93 20.49 -2.24
C LEU A 137 -1.83 20.09 -1.08
N LEU A 138 -2.83 20.90 -0.76
CA LEU A 138 -3.81 20.58 0.28
C LEU A 138 -4.65 19.36 -0.07
N ALA A 139 -5.12 19.27 -1.29
CA ALA A 139 -5.86 18.09 -1.77
C ALA A 139 -4.99 16.83 -1.73
N ALA A 140 -3.71 16.92 -2.07
CA ALA A 140 -2.78 15.80 -1.98
C ALA A 140 -2.45 15.40 -0.54
N LEU A 141 -2.47 16.34 0.40
CA LEU A 141 -2.27 16.09 1.83
C LEU A 141 -3.54 15.55 2.50
N LEU A 142 -4.63 16.29 2.40
CA LEU A 142 -5.81 16.16 3.26
C LEU A 142 -7.10 15.83 2.53
N GLY A 143 -7.11 15.86 1.18
CA GLY A 143 -8.32 15.71 0.38
C GLY A 143 -8.99 14.34 0.59
N ASP A 144 -10.25 14.34 1.03
CA ASP A 144 -11.04 13.12 1.19
C ASP A 144 -11.53 12.57 -0.17
N ASP A 145 -11.79 13.46 -1.12
CA ASP A 145 -12.23 13.10 -2.49
C ASP A 145 -11.04 12.64 -3.37
N TRP A 146 -9.81 12.94 -2.97
CA TRP A 146 -8.62 12.50 -3.68
C TRP A 146 -8.11 11.17 -3.16
N SER A 147 -8.37 10.09 -3.89
CA SER A 147 -8.03 8.72 -3.45
C SER A 147 -6.53 8.45 -3.31
N PHE A 148 -5.67 9.34 -3.80
CA PHE A 148 -4.21 9.27 -3.65
C PHE A 148 -3.68 10.21 -2.55
N SER A 149 -4.54 10.95 -1.86
CA SER A 149 -4.13 11.83 -0.77
C SER A 149 -3.38 11.06 0.33
N LEU A 150 -2.50 11.76 1.04
CA LEU A 150 -1.76 11.21 2.16
C LEU A 150 -2.71 10.74 3.26
N ARG A 151 -3.77 11.53 3.57
CA ARG A 151 -4.82 11.14 4.54
C ARG A 151 -5.51 9.83 4.14
N SER A 152 -5.92 9.69 2.89
CA SER A 152 -6.52 8.45 2.38
C SER A 152 -5.57 7.25 2.45
N ASN A 153 -4.27 7.46 2.18
CA ASN A 153 -3.27 6.41 2.30
C ASN A 153 -2.99 6.01 3.76
N LEU A 154 -2.98 6.95 4.70
CA LEU A 154 -2.88 6.67 6.14
C LEU A 154 -4.08 5.87 6.65
N GLN A 155 -5.30 6.16 6.20
CA GLN A 155 -6.48 5.36 6.53
C GLN A 155 -6.35 3.91 6.05
N ARG A 156 -5.84 3.72 4.81
CA ARG A 156 -5.59 2.37 4.25
C ARG A 156 -4.48 1.65 5.00
N LEU A 157 -3.41 2.38 5.38
CA LEU A 157 -2.33 1.86 6.19
C LEU A 157 -2.84 1.35 7.53
N GLN A 158 -3.64 2.14 8.23
CA GLN A 158 -4.21 1.75 9.51
C GLN A 158 -5.18 0.56 9.36
N TRP A 159 -6.00 0.56 8.32
CA TRP A 159 -6.87 -0.58 8.04
C TRP A 159 -6.04 -1.87 7.84
N ALA A 160 -4.99 -1.83 7.01
CA ALA A 160 -4.10 -2.96 6.78
C ALA A 160 -3.40 -3.40 8.08
N ALA A 161 -2.92 -2.45 8.88
CA ALA A 161 -2.32 -2.69 10.19
C ALA A 161 -3.28 -3.40 11.15
N SER A 162 -4.56 -2.99 11.17
CA SER A 162 -5.59 -3.61 12.00
C SER A 162 -5.78 -5.09 11.70
N GLN A 163 -5.66 -5.49 10.42
CA GLN A 163 -5.77 -6.89 9.99
C GLN A 163 -4.59 -7.76 10.47
N VAL A 164 -3.47 -7.14 10.78
CA VAL A 164 -2.24 -7.80 11.25
C VAL A 164 -1.83 -7.36 12.66
N ARG A 165 -2.76 -6.78 13.43
CA ARG A 165 -2.50 -6.20 14.76
C ARG A 165 -1.70 -7.13 15.68
N GLY A 166 -1.98 -8.43 15.65
CA GLY A 166 -1.27 -9.43 16.44
C GLY A 166 0.18 -9.70 16.01
N LYS A 167 0.63 -9.14 14.89
CA LYS A 167 2.00 -9.26 14.37
C LYS A 167 2.81 -7.96 14.53
N LEU A 168 2.15 -6.87 14.90
CA LEU A 168 2.78 -5.59 15.17
C LEU A 168 3.13 -5.46 16.65
N SER A 169 4.24 -4.78 16.95
CA SER A 169 4.58 -4.38 18.31
C SER A 169 3.53 -3.39 18.84
N ARG A 170 3.51 -3.22 20.16
CA ARG A 170 2.63 -2.22 20.78
C ARG A 170 3.01 -0.81 20.37
N GLU A 171 4.30 -0.55 20.31
CA GLU A 171 4.89 0.74 19.95
C GLU A 171 4.51 1.13 18.51
N ASN A 172 4.70 0.22 17.53
CA ASN A 172 4.34 0.46 16.14
C ASN A 172 2.85 0.74 15.99
N TRP A 173 2.00 0.00 16.71
CA TRP A 173 0.57 0.25 16.69
C TRP A 173 0.20 1.61 17.26
N GLN A 174 0.81 2.00 18.36
CA GLN A 174 0.57 3.31 18.98
C GLN A 174 1.00 4.44 18.06
N ALA A 175 2.17 4.34 17.41
CA ALA A 175 2.64 5.30 16.44
C ALA A 175 1.65 5.48 15.27
N LEU A 176 1.15 4.38 14.70
CA LEU A 176 0.16 4.45 13.61
C LEU A 176 -1.16 5.10 14.03
N VAL A 177 -1.65 4.79 15.23
CA VAL A 177 -2.88 5.40 15.76
C VAL A 177 -2.69 6.90 15.99
N GLU A 178 -1.54 7.30 16.52
CA GLU A 178 -1.21 8.70 16.75
C GLU A 178 -1.12 9.49 15.43
N LEU A 179 -0.38 8.97 14.46
CA LEU A 179 -0.26 9.60 13.12
C LEU A 179 -1.61 9.78 12.44
N GLN A 180 -2.50 8.77 12.56
CA GLN A 180 -3.82 8.92 11.98
C GLN A 180 -4.67 9.96 12.72
N ARG A 181 -4.62 9.97 14.05
CA ARG A 181 -5.32 10.98 14.84
C ARG A 181 -4.86 12.38 14.46
N GLU A 182 -3.55 12.62 14.40
CA GLU A 182 -2.99 13.90 13.95
C GLU A 182 -3.48 14.27 12.54
N ALA A 183 -3.43 13.33 11.58
CA ALA A 183 -3.90 13.59 10.22
C ALA A 183 -5.39 13.96 10.14
N MET A 184 -6.21 13.46 11.05
CA MET A 184 -7.65 13.77 11.11
C MET A 184 -7.93 15.11 11.81
N GLU A 185 -7.04 15.57 12.67
CA GLU A 185 -7.17 16.83 13.41
C GLU A 185 -6.68 18.05 12.60
N LEU A 186 -5.92 17.83 11.51
CA LEU A 186 -5.46 18.92 10.65
C LEU A 186 -6.63 19.60 9.96
N GLU A 187 -6.67 20.92 10.07
CA GLU A 187 -7.71 21.75 9.46
C GLU A 187 -7.51 21.88 7.95
N THR A 188 -8.63 21.91 7.22
CA THR A 188 -8.64 21.99 5.75
C THR A 188 -9.11 23.34 5.23
N GLU A 189 -9.86 24.11 6.03
CA GLU A 189 -10.45 25.37 5.58
C GLU A 189 -9.46 26.55 5.67
N GLU A 190 -8.65 26.60 6.73
CA GLU A 190 -7.59 27.61 6.90
C GLU A 190 -6.30 26.90 7.34
N PRO A 191 -5.61 26.19 6.43
CA PRO A 191 -4.46 25.38 6.80
C PRO A 191 -3.24 26.24 7.17
N ASP A 192 -2.64 25.95 8.31
CA ASP A 192 -1.32 26.46 8.66
C ASP A 192 -0.25 25.56 7.99
N PHE A 193 0.45 26.10 7.01
CA PHE A 193 1.53 25.39 6.31
C PHE A 193 2.68 24.99 7.25
N GLY A 194 2.91 25.71 8.34
CA GLY A 194 3.87 25.36 9.37
C GLY A 194 3.45 24.07 10.10
N GLU A 195 2.20 23.99 10.52
CA GLU A 195 1.66 22.78 11.15
C GLU A 195 1.69 21.57 10.20
N LEU A 196 1.39 21.78 8.92
CA LEU A 196 1.47 20.73 7.90
C LEU A 196 2.90 20.24 7.71
N LEU A 197 3.89 21.14 7.68
CA LEU A 197 5.31 20.78 7.60
C LEU A 197 5.75 19.98 8.83
N ASP A 198 5.35 20.42 10.02
CA ASP A 198 5.66 19.73 11.27
C ASP A 198 5.03 18.33 11.31
N PHE A 199 3.79 18.19 10.86
CA PHE A 199 3.15 16.90 10.72
C PHE A 199 3.92 15.99 9.75
N LEU A 200 4.29 16.47 8.56
CA LEU A 200 5.07 15.71 7.57
C LEU A 200 6.44 15.31 8.13
N ASN A 201 7.11 16.17 8.89
CA ASN A 201 8.37 15.85 9.54
C ASN A 201 8.21 14.70 10.56
N ARG A 202 7.17 14.75 11.40
CA ARG A 202 6.89 13.66 12.36
C ARG A 202 6.55 12.37 11.66
N LEU A 203 5.73 12.42 10.61
CA LEU A 203 5.32 11.24 9.84
C LEU A 203 6.53 10.52 9.21
N VAL A 204 7.42 11.27 8.55
CA VAL A 204 8.65 10.73 7.93
C VAL A 204 9.60 10.12 8.97
N MET A 205 9.59 10.60 10.20
CA MET A 205 10.42 10.06 11.29
C MET A 205 9.80 8.83 11.97
N SER A 206 8.51 8.59 11.77
CA SER A 206 7.73 7.55 12.47
C SER A 206 7.44 6.32 11.60
N LEU A 207 7.51 6.46 10.27
CA LEU A 207 7.36 5.37 9.30
C LEU A 207 8.70 4.77 8.92
#